data_28cb77e71e02bbcc18e19260d94da6c7
#
_entry.id   28cb77e71e02bbcc18e19260d94da6c7
#
_cell.length_a   1.000
_cell.length_b   1.000
_cell.length_c   1.000
_cell.angle_alpha   90.00
_cell.angle_beta   90.00
_cell.angle_gamma   90.00
#
_symmetry.space_group_name_H-M   'P 1'
#
loop_
_entity.id
_entity.type
_entity.pdbx_description
1 polymer ?
#
loop_
_entity_poly.entity_id
_entity_poly.type
_entity_poly.pdbx_seq_one_letter_code
_entity_poly.pdbx_strand_id
1 'polypeptide(L)'
;MKITVIGCGNGAFATAADLSARGHEITLYVQEEHSKNFDAIRENKTIKATGVGPVGDIKIHEVTNNIEVAMKDYELIIPVLPSFAHEDVAKKIAPYIKSGDKLFLSPGSTGGALVFAKVFRDCGKLDGVKIAEVHTLPYTARRVGTDGVNISLITDVMYFAAFPAKYNQEMYDLIHPIYPNLKMMTDVLETGLNNGNGTTHPAPVVLNAGKIEYYKKHYHYKEGITPSVGNVIQLIDDERKNICKAFGYEQIDIKDRLYDMGYCPKKDTVYECIQGSTDIFLPLEGPNDLNGRYLVEDAPFTLVCMASVAEVAGVQTPLMKSVVYLASALKNEAYWKKGRTLEKIGLDNMTVEQIKHYLQEGEIK
;
A
#
# COMPACT_ATOMS: atom_id res chain seq x y z
N MET A 1 -11.92 -20.49 -2.36
CA MET A 1 -12.53 -19.31 -3.02
C MET A 1 -11.90 -19.11 -4.38
N LYS A 2 -12.67 -18.52 -5.30
CA LYS A 2 -12.17 -18.02 -6.59
C LYS A 2 -11.72 -16.58 -6.42
N ILE A 3 -10.44 -16.32 -6.64
CA ILE A 3 -9.83 -15.01 -6.35
C ILE A 3 -9.11 -14.49 -7.60
N THR A 4 -9.46 -13.29 -8.02
CA THR A 4 -8.71 -12.58 -9.04
C THR A 4 -7.65 -11.70 -8.40
N VAL A 5 -6.37 -12.04 -8.59
CA VAL A 5 -5.22 -11.21 -8.17
C VAL A 5 -4.81 -10.33 -9.35
N ILE A 6 -4.80 -9.01 -9.14
CA ILE A 6 -4.43 -8.03 -10.17
C ILE A 6 -3.04 -7.48 -9.88
N GLY A 7 -2.09 -7.73 -10.77
CA GLY A 7 -0.72 -7.22 -10.67
C GLY A 7 0.34 -8.20 -11.15
N CYS A 8 1.58 -7.71 -11.31
CA CYS A 8 2.71 -8.50 -11.81
C CYS A 8 4.02 -8.27 -11.02
N GLY A 9 3.92 -7.51 -9.92
CA GLY A 9 5.06 -7.20 -9.07
C GLY A 9 5.38 -8.30 -8.05
N ASN A 10 6.35 -8.01 -7.17
CA ASN A 10 6.79 -8.91 -6.11
C ASN A 10 5.62 -9.39 -5.23
N GLY A 11 4.77 -8.45 -4.80
CA GLY A 11 3.61 -8.76 -3.94
C GLY A 11 2.56 -9.61 -4.66
N ALA A 12 2.24 -9.33 -5.92
CA ALA A 12 1.24 -10.10 -6.67
C ALA A 12 1.65 -11.56 -6.84
N PHE A 13 2.93 -11.80 -7.14
CA PHE A 13 3.48 -13.16 -7.23
C PHE A 13 3.46 -13.88 -5.89
N ALA A 14 3.84 -13.20 -4.82
CA ALA A 14 3.78 -13.75 -3.47
C ALA A 14 2.33 -14.10 -3.07
N THR A 15 1.39 -13.17 -3.32
CA THR A 15 -0.05 -13.38 -3.07
C THR A 15 -0.59 -14.56 -3.87
N ALA A 16 -0.31 -14.61 -5.18
CA ALA A 16 -0.79 -15.69 -6.04
C ALA A 16 -0.24 -17.05 -5.61
N ALA A 17 1.06 -17.13 -5.30
CA ALA A 17 1.69 -18.36 -4.86
C ALA A 17 1.14 -18.83 -3.50
N ASP A 18 1.09 -17.92 -2.51
CA ASP A 18 0.62 -18.25 -1.16
C ASP A 18 -0.84 -18.71 -1.15
N LEU A 19 -1.73 -17.96 -1.80
CA LEU A 19 -3.15 -18.31 -1.81
C LEU A 19 -3.44 -19.58 -2.64
N SER A 20 -2.71 -19.80 -3.75
CA SER A 20 -2.83 -21.06 -4.50
C SER A 20 -2.36 -22.26 -3.68
N ALA A 21 -1.25 -22.14 -2.95
CA ALA A 21 -0.76 -23.20 -2.07
C ALA A 21 -1.73 -23.55 -0.93
N ARG A 22 -2.56 -22.57 -0.52
CA ARG A 22 -3.63 -22.78 0.47
C ARG A 22 -4.95 -23.27 -0.14
N GLY A 23 -4.97 -23.63 -1.42
CA GLY A 23 -6.11 -24.27 -2.10
C GLY A 23 -7.17 -23.30 -2.63
N HIS A 24 -6.84 -22.01 -2.81
CA HIS A 24 -7.71 -21.07 -3.52
C HIS A 24 -7.49 -21.17 -5.04
N GLU A 25 -8.56 -20.99 -5.82
CA GLU A 25 -8.50 -20.90 -7.29
C GLU A 25 -8.10 -19.49 -7.68
N ILE A 26 -6.83 -19.30 -8.06
CA ILE A 26 -6.28 -17.98 -8.36
C ILE A 26 -6.26 -17.72 -9.84
N THR A 27 -6.92 -16.65 -10.28
CA THR A 27 -6.71 -16.04 -11.59
C THR A 27 -5.74 -14.85 -11.43
N LEU A 28 -4.52 -14.99 -11.93
CA LEU A 28 -3.54 -13.90 -11.94
C LEU A 28 -3.70 -13.07 -13.21
N TYR A 29 -4.19 -11.84 -13.06
CA TYR A 29 -4.32 -10.88 -14.15
C TYR A 29 -3.13 -9.95 -14.22
N VAL A 30 -2.47 -9.92 -15.37
CA VAL A 30 -1.36 -9.01 -15.67
C VAL A 30 -1.73 -8.11 -16.82
N GLN A 31 -1.63 -6.80 -16.61
CA GLN A 31 -1.91 -5.82 -17.66
C GLN A 31 -0.96 -6.01 -18.85
N GLU A 32 -1.47 -5.79 -20.06
CA GLU A 32 -0.76 -6.07 -21.32
C GLU A 32 0.57 -5.33 -21.44
N GLU A 33 0.61 -4.09 -20.99
CA GLU A 33 1.82 -3.25 -20.96
C GLU A 33 2.97 -3.81 -20.09
N HIS A 34 2.65 -4.78 -19.22
CA HIS A 34 3.61 -5.47 -18.35
C HIS A 34 3.83 -6.94 -18.75
N SER A 35 3.25 -7.38 -19.86
CA SER A 35 3.19 -8.79 -20.25
C SER A 35 4.53 -9.42 -20.64
N LYS A 36 5.52 -8.65 -21.09
CA LYS A 36 6.83 -9.14 -21.56
C LYS A 36 7.60 -10.02 -20.57
N ASN A 37 7.36 -9.85 -19.25
CA ASN A 37 8.02 -10.64 -18.19
C ASN A 37 7.11 -11.76 -17.66
N PHE A 38 6.07 -12.10 -18.40
CA PHE A 38 4.95 -12.87 -17.94
C PHE A 38 4.71 -14.15 -18.77
N ASP A 39 5.25 -14.23 -19.98
CA ASP A 39 5.03 -15.34 -20.90
C ASP A 39 5.38 -16.70 -20.26
N ALA A 40 6.48 -16.77 -19.51
CA ALA A 40 6.90 -18.00 -18.85
C ALA A 40 5.86 -18.53 -17.84
N ILE A 41 5.18 -17.63 -17.08
CA ILE A 41 4.15 -18.07 -16.14
C ILE A 41 2.82 -18.32 -16.85
N ARG A 42 2.52 -17.59 -17.90
CA ARG A 42 1.30 -17.78 -18.69
C ARG A 42 1.25 -19.18 -19.32
N GLU A 43 2.38 -19.64 -19.84
CA GLU A 43 2.48 -20.97 -20.46
C GLU A 43 2.44 -22.10 -19.43
N ASN A 44 3.23 -21.97 -18.35
CA ASN A 44 3.42 -23.03 -17.36
C ASN A 44 2.40 -23.00 -16.21
N LYS A 45 1.72 -21.86 -16.03
CA LYS A 45 0.83 -21.58 -14.88
C LYS A 45 1.47 -22.00 -13.55
N THR A 46 2.75 -21.67 -13.38
CA THR A 46 3.54 -22.09 -12.21
C THR A 46 4.42 -20.97 -11.70
N ILE A 47 4.39 -20.72 -10.41
CA ILE A 47 5.30 -19.81 -9.71
C ILE A 47 6.24 -20.65 -8.84
N LYS A 48 7.55 -20.48 -9.00
CA LYS A 48 8.58 -21.07 -8.14
C LYS A 48 8.73 -20.23 -6.88
N ALA A 49 8.19 -20.72 -5.78
CA ALA A 49 8.22 -20.02 -4.50
C ALA A 49 9.33 -20.51 -3.58
N THR A 50 9.97 -19.59 -2.87
CA THR A 50 11.01 -19.87 -1.85
C THR A 50 10.86 -18.92 -0.66
N GLY A 51 11.52 -19.26 0.45
CA GLY A 51 11.56 -18.44 1.66
C GLY A 51 10.62 -18.95 2.75
N VAL A 52 10.01 -18.03 3.50
CA VAL A 52 9.19 -18.36 4.69
C VAL A 52 7.71 -18.65 4.38
N GLY A 53 7.28 -18.48 3.15
CA GLY A 53 5.94 -18.82 2.68
C GLY A 53 5.89 -20.23 2.07
N PRO A 54 5.06 -20.45 1.06
CA PRO A 54 5.06 -21.71 0.32
C PRO A 54 6.40 -21.91 -0.39
N VAL A 55 6.84 -23.17 -0.49
CA VAL A 55 8.11 -23.55 -1.14
C VAL A 55 7.84 -24.59 -2.22
N GLY A 56 8.46 -24.40 -3.39
CA GLY A 56 8.37 -25.31 -4.54
C GLY A 56 7.63 -24.73 -5.72
N ASP A 57 7.21 -25.60 -6.64
CA ASP A 57 6.48 -25.25 -7.86
C ASP A 57 4.98 -25.15 -7.55
N ILE A 58 4.48 -23.91 -7.42
CA ILE A 58 3.09 -23.63 -7.06
C ILE A 58 2.27 -23.42 -8.34
N LYS A 59 1.28 -24.27 -8.54
CA LYS A 59 0.34 -24.17 -9.68
C LYS A 59 -0.68 -23.06 -9.47
N ILE A 60 -0.82 -22.18 -10.46
CA ILE A 60 -1.83 -21.13 -10.52
C ILE A 60 -2.96 -21.61 -11.42
N HIS A 61 -4.21 -21.42 -10.99
CA HIS A 61 -5.38 -21.90 -11.74
C HIS A 61 -5.45 -21.26 -13.14
N GLU A 62 -5.35 -19.92 -13.22
CA GLU A 62 -5.36 -19.19 -14.49
C GLU A 62 -4.37 -18.02 -14.44
N VAL A 63 -3.75 -17.74 -15.59
CA VAL A 63 -2.81 -16.63 -15.75
C VAL A 63 -3.13 -15.95 -17.08
N THR A 64 -3.58 -14.69 -17.01
CA THR A 64 -4.15 -14.03 -18.20
C THR A 64 -3.81 -12.54 -18.27
N ASN A 65 -3.76 -12.00 -19.50
CA ASN A 65 -3.78 -10.56 -19.77
C ASN A 65 -5.14 -10.10 -20.37
N ASN A 66 -6.09 -11.01 -20.49
CA ASN A 66 -7.45 -10.69 -20.90
C ASN A 66 -8.30 -10.34 -19.67
N ILE A 67 -8.77 -9.09 -19.59
CA ILE A 67 -9.58 -8.60 -18.47
C ILE A 67 -10.93 -9.33 -18.39
N GLU A 68 -11.54 -9.71 -19.50
CA GLU A 68 -12.83 -10.40 -19.48
C GLU A 68 -12.71 -11.79 -18.85
N VAL A 69 -11.59 -12.49 -19.08
CA VAL A 69 -11.28 -13.75 -18.43
C VAL A 69 -11.05 -13.53 -16.92
N ALA A 70 -10.28 -12.50 -16.56
CA ALA A 70 -9.97 -12.20 -15.18
C ALA A 70 -11.21 -11.80 -14.36
N MET A 71 -12.17 -11.12 -14.99
CA MET A 71 -13.36 -10.58 -14.32
C MET A 71 -14.63 -11.43 -14.54
N LYS A 72 -14.47 -12.72 -14.94
CA LYS A 72 -15.62 -13.56 -15.26
C LYS A 72 -16.25 -14.26 -14.05
N ASP A 73 -15.45 -14.83 -13.19
CA ASP A 73 -15.92 -15.76 -12.15
C ASP A 73 -15.05 -15.65 -10.89
N TYR A 74 -15.29 -14.64 -10.09
CA TYR A 74 -14.59 -14.34 -8.84
C TYR A 74 -15.54 -14.18 -7.65
N GLU A 75 -15.05 -14.49 -6.47
CA GLU A 75 -15.70 -14.20 -5.17
C GLU A 75 -15.01 -13.02 -4.48
N LEU A 76 -13.73 -12.78 -4.81
CA LEU A 76 -12.92 -11.69 -4.27
C LEU A 76 -11.92 -11.20 -5.32
N ILE A 77 -11.74 -9.89 -5.42
CA ILE A 77 -10.71 -9.26 -6.25
C ILE A 77 -9.62 -8.72 -5.31
N ILE A 78 -8.35 -9.06 -5.57
CA ILE A 78 -7.20 -8.58 -4.80
C ILE A 78 -6.27 -7.78 -5.71
N PRO A 79 -6.42 -6.44 -5.80
CA PRO A 79 -5.44 -5.58 -6.45
C PRO A 79 -4.16 -5.52 -5.60
N VAL A 80 -3.02 -5.91 -6.20
CA VAL A 80 -1.68 -5.87 -5.60
C VAL A 80 -0.80 -4.94 -6.42
N LEU A 81 -0.98 -3.66 -6.20
CA LEU A 81 -0.53 -2.60 -7.10
C LEU A 81 0.27 -1.52 -6.37
N PRO A 82 1.18 -0.83 -7.06
CA PRO A 82 1.71 0.42 -6.56
C PRO A 82 0.63 1.52 -6.58
N SER A 83 0.75 2.49 -5.69
CA SER A 83 -0.25 3.54 -5.46
C SER A 83 -0.60 4.35 -6.72
N PHE A 84 0.38 4.57 -7.60
CA PHE A 84 0.17 5.31 -8.86
C PHE A 84 -0.67 4.55 -9.90
N ALA A 85 -0.84 3.24 -9.76
CA ALA A 85 -1.62 2.41 -10.67
C ALA A 85 -3.09 2.22 -10.22
N HIS A 86 -3.46 2.67 -9.02
CA HIS A 86 -4.79 2.43 -8.45
C HIS A 86 -5.91 3.02 -9.31
N GLU A 87 -5.78 4.28 -9.75
CA GLU A 87 -6.82 4.97 -10.53
C GLU A 87 -7.02 4.31 -11.89
N ASP A 88 -5.94 3.99 -12.60
CA ASP A 88 -6.02 3.38 -13.93
C ASP A 88 -6.61 1.96 -13.88
N VAL A 89 -6.20 1.17 -12.88
CA VAL A 89 -6.76 -0.18 -12.70
C VAL A 89 -8.23 -0.10 -12.29
N ALA A 90 -8.59 0.81 -11.37
CA ALA A 90 -9.98 1.01 -10.98
C ALA A 90 -10.87 1.35 -12.19
N LYS A 91 -10.42 2.25 -13.07
CA LYS A 91 -11.12 2.58 -14.34
C LYS A 91 -11.24 1.36 -15.26
N LYS A 92 -10.17 0.57 -15.37
CA LYS A 92 -10.13 -0.61 -16.23
C LYS A 92 -11.10 -1.71 -15.78
N ILE A 93 -11.27 -1.92 -14.48
CA ILE A 93 -12.18 -2.94 -13.95
C ILE A 93 -13.61 -2.43 -13.72
N ALA A 94 -13.84 -1.12 -13.63
CA ALA A 94 -15.16 -0.53 -13.35
C ALA A 94 -16.31 -1.06 -14.23
N PRO A 95 -16.14 -1.32 -15.56
CA PRO A 95 -17.20 -1.89 -16.39
C PRO A 95 -17.70 -3.25 -15.93
N TYR A 96 -16.85 -4.02 -15.24
CA TYR A 96 -17.13 -5.39 -14.81
C TYR A 96 -17.67 -5.47 -13.37
N ILE A 97 -17.58 -4.39 -12.61
CA ILE A 97 -17.99 -4.33 -11.20
C ILE A 97 -19.52 -4.31 -11.10
N LYS A 98 -20.01 -5.09 -10.13
CA LYS A 98 -21.44 -5.26 -9.82
C LYS A 98 -21.71 -5.03 -8.34
N SER A 99 -22.95 -4.70 -8.00
CA SER A 99 -23.40 -4.64 -6.61
C SER A 99 -23.15 -5.98 -5.91
N GLY A 100 -22.62 -5.93 -4.70
CA GLY A 100 -22.21 -7.09 -3.91
C GLY A 100 -20.75 -7.53 -4.10
N ASP A 101 -20.05 -6.98 -5.10
CA ASP A 101 -18.62 -7.31 -5.31
C ASP A 101 -17.76 -6.87 -4.13
N LYS A 102 -16.71 -7.67 -3.92
CA LYS A 102 -15.76 -7.50 -2.81
C LYS A 102 -14.35 -7.33 -3.37
N LEU A 103 -13.69 -6.26 -2.94
CA LEU A 103 -12.29 -5.97 -3.26
C LEU A 103 -11.46 -5.93 -1.98
N PHE A 104 -10.22 -6.39 -2.06
CA PHE A 104 -9.24 -6.29 -0.99
C PHE A 104 -7.91 -5.77 -1.53
N LEU A 105 -7.63 -4.48 -1.34
CA LEU A 105 -6.38 -3.86 -1.79
C LEU A 105 -5.22 -4.28 -0.87
N SER A 106 -4.21 -4.88 -1.46
CA SER A 106 -3.06 -5.41 -0.73
C SER A 106 -1.73 -4.91 -1.35
N PRO A 107 -1.27 -3.68 -0.99
CA PRO A 107 -1.91 -2.75 -0.05
C PRO A 107 -2.82 -1.71 -0.73
N GLY A 108 -3.66 -1.02 0.05
CA GLY A 108 -4.27 0.24 -0.32
C GLY A 108 -3.33 1.43 -0.15
N SER A 109 -2.26 1.24 0.64
CA SER A 109 -1.32 2.29 1.03
C SER A 109 -2.02 3.43 1.79
N THR A 110 -2.11 4.64 1.23
CA THR A 110 -2.85 5.75 1.85
C THR A 110 -3.95 6.20 0.90
N GLY A 111 -5.21 5.90 1.26
CA GLY A 111 -6.40 6.28 0.49
C GLY A 111 -6.63 5.47 -0.79
N GLY A 112 -6.08 4.26 -0.92
CA GLY A 112 -6.27 3.40 -2.09
C GLY A 112 -7.73 3.00 -2.28
N ALA A 113 -8.39 2.50 -1.23
CA ALA A 113 -9.80 2.15 -1.28
C ALA A 113 -10.68 3.34 -1.71
N LEU A 114 -10.35 4.56 -1.27
CA LEU A 114 -11.07 5.77 -1.65
C LEU A 114 -10.87 6.14 -3.12
N VAL A 115 -9.68 5.89 -3.71
CA VAL A 115 -9.47 6.05 -5.15
C VAL A 115 -10.39 5.11 -5.94
N PHE A 116 -10.45 3.83 -5.56
CA PHE A 116 -11.36 2.86 -6.19
C PHE A 116 -12.82 3.27 -6.00
N ALA A 117 -13.21 3.65 -4.77
CA ALA A 117 -14.57 4.09 -4.47
C ALA A 117 -14.98 5.31 -5.31
N LYS A 118 -14.08 6.31 -5.44
CA LYS A 118 -14.32 7.48 -6.29
C LYS A 118 -14.55 7.08 -7.75
N VAL A 119 -13.65 6.27 -8.32
CA VAL A 119 -13.78 5.83 -9.71
C VAL A 119 -15.08 5.07 -9.91
N PHE A 120 -15.43 4.15 -9.01
CA PHE A 120 -16.68 3.38 -9.12
C PHE A 120 -17.92 4.26 -8.95
N ARG A 121 -17.88 5.25 -8.03
CA ARG A 121 -18.94 6.26 -7.89
C ARG A 121 -19.12 7.06 -9.17
N ASP A 122 -18.05 7.57 -9.75
CA ASP A 122 -18.09 8.38 -10.98
C ASP A 122 -18.61 7.58 -12.19
N CYS A 123 -18.46 6.25 -12.16
CA CYS A 123 -19.00 5.32 -13.16
C CYS A 123 -20.41 4.76 -12.80
N GLY A 124 -21.01 5.18 -11.67
CA GLY A 124 -22.31 4.64 -11.20
C GLY A 124 -22.24 3.17 -10.77
N LYS A 125 -21.08 2.72 -10.26
CA LYS A 125 -20.79 1.32 -9.93
C LYS A 125 -20.49 1.07 -8.44
N LEU A 126 -20.57 2.10 -7.59
CA LEU A 126 -20.19 1.96 -6.17
C LEU A 126 -21.23 1.29 -5.31
N ASP A 127 -22.51 1.37 -5.70
CA ASP A 127 -23.62 0.85 -4.88
C ASP A 127 -23.45 -0.64 -4.56
N GLY A 128 -23.50 -0.98 -3.25
CA GLY A 128 -23.33 -2.34 -2.75
C GLY A 128 -21.92 -2.92 -2.84
N VAL A 129 -20.94 -2.21 -3.41
CA VAL A 129 -19.54 -2.66 -3.50
C VAL A 129 -18.82 -2.45 -2.17
N LYS A 130 -18.00 -3.42 -1.78
CA LYS A 130 -17.25 -3.43 -0.53
C LYS A 130 -15.75 -3.44 -0.84
N ILE A 131 -15.03 -2.44 -0.38
CA ILE A 131 -13.60 -2.26 -0.71
C ILE A 131 -12.79 -2.25 0.57
N ALA A 132 -12.17 -3.37 0.93
CA ALA A 132 -11.26 -3.43 2.05
C ALA A 132 -9.82 -3.12 1.63
N GLU A 133 -9.00 -2.67 2.59
CA GLU A 133 -7.57 -2.49 2.36
C GLU A 133 -6.72 -2.78 3.60
N VAL A 134 -5.46 -3.02 3.37
CA VAL A 134 -4.41 -3.01 4.40
C VAL A 134 -3.38 -1.93 4.09
N HIS A 135 -2.74 -1.38 5.14
CA HIS A 135 -1.78 -0.29 5.04
C HIS A 135 -0.44 -0.70 4.38
N THR A 136 -0.08 -1.98 4.46
CA THR A 136 1.17 -2.55 3.93
C THR A 136 0.92 -3.89 3.27
N LEU A 137 1.91 -4.39 2.50
CA LEU A 137 1.88 -5.73 1.94
C LEU A 137 1.98 -6.79 3.05
N PRO A 138 1.30 -7.94 2.91
CA PRO A 138 1.46 -9.10 3.82
C PRO A 138 2.87 -9.67 3.79
N TYR A 139 3.63 -9.43 2.73
CA TYR A 139 4.90 -10.07 2.46
C TYR A 139 6.02 -9.07 2.16
N THR A 140 7.19 -9.28 2.75
CA THR A 140 8.43 -8.79 2.17
C THR A 140 8.89 -9.82 1.14
N ALA A 141 8.78 -9.50 -0.15
CA ALA A 141 9.03 -10.43 -1.23
C ALA A 141 9.85 -9.80 -2.36
N ARG A 142 10.57 -10.64 -3.10
CA ARG A 142 11.31 -10.25 -4.32
C ARG A 142 11.09 -11.31 -5.39
N ARG A 143 10.85 -10.87 -6.61
CA ARG A 143 10.84 -11.77 -7.79
C ARG A 143 12.24 -12.34 -8.01
N VAL A 144 12.29 -13.61 -8.42
CA VAL A 144 13.51 -14.33 -8.77
C VAL A 144 13.35 -14.84 -10.20
N GLY A 145 14.16 -14.32 -11.11
CA GLY A 145 13.99 -14.64 -12.54
C GLY A 145 12.63 -14.17 -13.10
N THR A 146 12.11 -14.91 -14.06
CA THR A 146 10.85 -14.60 -14.75
C THR A 146 9.61 -15.23 -14.09
N ASP A 147 9.79 -16.35 -13.39
CA ASP A 147 8.72 -17.22 -12.88
C ASP A 147 8.82 -17.49 -11.37
N GLY A 148 9.78 -16.89 -10.66
CA GLY A 148 10.01 -17.13 -9.24
C GLY A 148 9.68 -15.95 -8.34
N VAL A 149 9.45 -16.27 -7.05
CA VAL A 149 9.33 -15.32 -5.94
C VAL A 149 10.00 -15.88 -4.69
N ASN A 150 10.77 -15.04 -4.00
CA ASN A 150 11.26 -15.30 -2.66
C ASN A 150 10.48 -14.44 -1.67
N ILE A 151 9.89 -15.08 -0.65
CA ILE A 151 9.20 -14.41 0.46
C ILE A 151 10.15 -14.45 1.67
N SER A 152 10.67 -13.31 2.08
CA SER A 152 11.63 -13.23 3.19
C SER A 152 10.98 -12.97 4.54
N LEU A 153 9.77 -12.41 4.56
CA LEU A 153 9.01 -12.11 5.78
C LEU A 153 7.50 -12.14 5.49
N ILE A 154 6.73 -12.63 6.46
CA ILE A 154 5.28 -12.39 6.57
C ILE A 154 5.09 -11.37 7.69
N THR A 155 4.38 -10.29 7.42
CA THR A 155 4.14 -9.19 8.37
C THR A 155 3.31 -9.68 9.55
N ASP A 156 3.72 -9.39 10.79
CA ASP A 156 3.06 -9.91 12.00
C ASP A 156 1.71 -9.26 12.26
N VAL A 157 1.55 -7.96 11.95
CA VAL A 157 0.29 -7.21 12.11
C VAL A 157 0.02 -6.35 10.89
N MET A 158 -1.18 -6.46 10.34
CA MET A 158 -1.67 -5.58 9.26
C MET A 158 -2.91 -4.83 9.72
N TYR A 159 -2.86 -3.50 9.68
CA TYR A 159 -4.03 -2.66 9.91
C TYR A 159 -4.97 -2.76 8.71
N PHE A 160 -6.23 -3.02 9.02
CA PHE A 160 -7.26 -3.38 8.05
C PHE A 160 -8.52 -2.54 8.29
N ALA A 161 -9.15 -2.08 7.22
CA ALA A 161 -10.52 -1.60 7.26
C ALA A 161 -11.21 -1.77 5.89
N ALA A 162 -12.53 -1.64 5.88
CA ALA A 162 -13.34 -1.60 4.67
C ALA A 162 -13.93 -0.20 4.42
N PHE A 163 -14.22 0.07 3.17
CA PHE A 163 -15.06 1.17 2.73
C PHE A 163 -16.31 0.63 2.02
N PRO A 164 -17.50 1.07 2.41
CA PRO A 164 -17.82 1.80 3.64
C PRO A 164 -17.53 0.99 4.92
N ALA A 165 -17.17 1.67 6.02
CA ALA A 165 -16.77 1.03 7.26
C ALA A 165 -17.89 0.22 7.94
N LYS A 166 -19.15 0.49 7.62
CA LYS A 166 -20.29 -0.36 8.03
C LYS A 166 -20.13 -1.82 7.61
N TYR A 167 -19.25 -2.12 6.64
CA TYR A 167 -18.92 -3.48 6.20
C TYR A 167 -17.62 -4.03 6.80
N ASN A 168 -16.99 -3.34 7.77
CA ASN A 168 -15.74 -3.77 8.39
C ASN A 168 -15.81 -5.22 8.87
N GLN A 169 -16.85 -5.57 9.64
CA GLN A 169 -16.98 -6.92 10.20
C GLN A 169 -17.18 -7.97 9.11
N GLU A 170 -18.04 -7.72 8.12
CA GLU A 170 -18.27 -8.66 7.02
C GLU A 170 -16.99 -8.93 6.21
N MET A 171 -16.25 -7.86 5.89
CA MET A 171 -15.02 -8.00 5.12
C MET A 171 -13.89 -8.61 5.97
N TYR A 172 -13.87 -8.33 7.28
CA TYR A 172 -12.93 -8.97 8.19
C TYR A 172 -13.18 -10.48 8.26
N ASP A 173 -14.43 -10.91 8.43
CA ASP A 173 -14.81 -12.33 8.50
C ASP A 173 -14.47 -13.10 7.21
N LEU A 174 -14.53 -12.41 6.06
CA LEU A 174 -14.12 -12.98 4.77
C LEU A 174 -12.60 -13.11 4.64
N ILE A 175 -11.83 -12.12 5.10
CA ILE A 175 -10.39 -11.99 4.78
C ILE A 175 -9.52 -12.55 5.91
N HIS A 176 -9.96 -12.50 7.17
CA HIS A 176 -9.21 -13.00 8.31
C HIS A 176 -8.80 -14.48 8.20
N PRO A 177 -9.62 -15.40 7.65
CA PRO A 177 -9.18 -16.78 7.41
C PRO A 177 -8.02 -16.89 6.41
N ILE A 178 -7.87 -15.91 5.52
CA ILE A 178 -6.77 -15.82 4.55
C ILE A 178 -5.54 -15.15 5.20
N TYR A 179 -5.75 -14.08 5.95
CA TYR A 179 -4.72 -13.30 6.63
C TYR A 179 -5.08 -13.13 8.11
N PRO A 180 -4.68 -14.08 8.99
CA PRO A 180 -5.07 -14.09 10.41
C PRO A 180 -4.45 -12.98 11.25
N ASN A 181 -3.50 -12.26 10.69
CA ASN A 181 -2.75 -11.16 11.32
C ASN A 181 -3.37 -9.76 11.10
N LEU A 182 -4.65 -9.69 10.74
CA LEU A 182 -5.36 -8.42 10.59
C LEU A 182 -5.71 -7.81 11.94
N LYS A 183 -5.43 -6.51 12.11
CA LYS A 183 -5.96 -5.65 13.18
C LYS A 183 -6.95 -4.68 12.57
N MET A 184 -8.23 -4.78 12.97
CA MET A 184 -9.29 -3.92 12.47
C MET A 184 -9.12 -2.48 12.97
N MET A 185 -9.18 -1.52 12.05
CA MET A 185 -9.19 -0.09 12.30
C MET A 185 -10.61 0.47 12.15
N THR A 186 -10.82 1.73 12.50
CA THR A 186 -12.15 2.38 12.41
C THR A 186 -12.64 2.43 10.97
N ASP A 187 -11.77 2.88 10.06
CA ASP A 187 -12.06 3.02 8.63
C ASP A 187 -10.77 3.05 7.79
N VAL A 188 -10.92 3.14 6.47
CA VAL A 188 -9.79 3.12 5.53
C VAL A 188 -8.88 4.36 5.62
N LEU A 189 -9.37 5.49 6.13
CA LEU A 189 -8.53 6.66 6.34
C LEU A 189 -7.57 6.42 7.52
N GLU A 190 -8.05 5.84 8.63
CA GLU A 190 -7.18 5.45 9.74
C GLU A 190 -6.15 4.41 9.30
N THR A 191 -6.56 3.41 8.51
CA THR A 191 -5.66 2.41 7.91
C THR A 191 -4.58 3.10 7.07
N GLY A 192 -4.96 3.99 6.17
CA GLY A 192 -4.04 4.71 5.27
C GLY A 192 -3.11 5.69 6.00
N LEU A 193 -3.57 6.36 7.06
CA LEU A 193 -2.74 7.22 7.91
C LEU A 193 -1.65 6.41 8.65
N ASN A 194 -1.87 5.12 8.88
CA ASN A 194 -0.87 4.25 9.51
C ASN A 194 0.11 3.60 8.51
N ASN A 195 0.08 3.98 7.23
CA ASN A 195 1.11 3.59 6.27
C ASN A 195 2.47 4.20 6.64
N GLY A 196 3.40 3.35 7.10
CA GLY A 196 4.72 3.76 7.55
C GLY A 196 5.66 4.23 6.44
N ASN A 197 5.40 3.86 5.19
CA ASN A 197 6.28 4.17 4.07
C ASN A 197 6.43 5.70 3.86
N GLY A 198 5.34 6.46 4.00
CA GLY A 198 5.39 7.91 3.88
C GLY A 198 6.30 8.60 4.89
N THR A 199 6.43 8.04 6.09
CA THR A 199 7.29 8.61 7.14
C THR A 199 8.74 8.16 7.02
N THR A 200 8.98 6.90 6.57
CA THR A 200 10.33 6.29 6.59
C THR A 200 11.08 6.35 5.26
N HIS A 201 10.44 6.68 4.15
CA HIS A 201 11.07 6.64 2.83
C HIS A 201 11.41 8.01 2.24
N PRO A 202 10.47 8.96 2.01
CA PRO A 202 10.77 10.17 1.25
C PRO A 202 11.80 11.07 1.93
N ALA A 203 11.64 11.32 3.23
CA ALA A 203 12.55 12.20 3.96
C ALA A 203 14.01 11.71 3.95
N PRO A 204 14.33 10.44 4.27
CA PRO A 204 15.68 9.94 4.12
C PRO A 204 16.22 10.00 2.69
N VAL A 205 15.39 9.75 1.66
CA VAL A 205 15.84 9.85 0.25
C VAL A 205 16.20 11.29 -0.09
N VAL A 206 15.36 12.27 0.28
CA VAL A 206 15.61 13.70 0.05
C VAL A 206 16.89 14.15 0.76
N LEU A 207 17.06 13.76 2.03
CA LEU A 207 18.23 14.14 2.84
C LEU A 207 19.53 13.45 2.40
N ASN A 208 19.46 12.38 1.64
CA ASN A 208 20.61 11.65 1.10
C ASN A 208 20.71 11.71 -0.44
N ALA A 209 19.98 12.61 -1.11
CA ALA A 209 19.91 12.66 -2.57
C ALA A 209 21.30 12.70 -3.24
N GLY A 210 22.17 13.59 -2.78
CA GLY A 210 23.53 13.68 -3.32
C GLY A 210 24.36 12.41 -3.11
N LYS A 211 24.19 11.73 -1.97
CA LYS A 211 24.84 10.44 -1.70
C LYS A 211 24.33 9.35 -2.66
N ILE A 212 23.00 9.28 -2.86
CA ILE A 212 22.37 8.30 -3.74
C ILE A 212 22.85 8.48 -5.18
N GLU A 213 22.83 9.71 -5.69
CA GLU A 213 23.24 10.00 -7.07
C GLU A 213 24.73 9.78 -7.32
N TYR A 214 25.59 10.08 -6.34
CA TYR A 214 27.02 9.94 -6.47
C TYR A 214 27.50 8.49 -6.37
N TYR A 215 27.07 7.76 -5.32
CA TYR A 215 27.58 6.41 -5.07
C TYR A 215 26.80 5.30 -5.79
N LYS A 216 25.55 5.56 -6.22
CA LYS A 216 24.67 4.59 -6.89
C LYS A 216 24.35 3.32 -6.08
N LYS A 217 24.90 3.21 -4.89
CA LYS A 217 24.70 2.11 -3.95
C LYS A 217 24.77 2.65 -2.52
N HIS A 218 23.73 2.41 -1.74
CA HIS A 218 23.71 2.70 -0.30
C HIS A 218 22.65 1.82 0.37
N TYR A 219 22.77 1.66 1.69
CA TYR A 219 21.79 0.98 2.50
C TYR A 219 20.87 2.02 3.12
N HIS A 220 19.62 2.08 2.65
CA HIS A 220 18.66 3.13 3.01
C HIS A 220 18.50 3.27 4.53
N TYR A 221 18.26 2.15 5.20
CA TYR A 221 18.03 2.15 6.64
C TYR A 221 19.34 2.22 7.44
N LYS A 222 20.37 1.48 7.04
CA LYS A 222 21.65 1.41 7.75
C LYS A 222 22.43 2.71 7.66
N GLU A 223 22.51 3.30 6.48
CA GLU A 223 23.38 4.44 6.19
C GLU A 223 22.59 5.74 6.00
N GLY A 224 21.38 5.64 5.48
CA GLY A 224 20.52 6.79 5.17
C GLY A 224 19.78 7.33 6.38
N ILE A 225 19.55 6.51 7.42
CA ILE A 225 18.87 6.93 8.65
C ILE A 225 19.91 7.06 9.78
N THR A 226 20.43 8.27 9.92
CA THR A 226 21.29 8.70 11.04
C THR A 226 20.43 9.19 12.23
N PRO A 227 21.01 9.49 13.41
CA PRO A 227 20.23 10.05 14.51
C PRO A 227 19.42 11.30 14.12
N SER A 228 20.01 12.22 13.36
CA SER A 228 19.32 13.44 12.90
C SER A 228 18.19 13.13 11.91
N VAL A 229 18.40 12.19 10.98
CA VAL A 229 17.36 11.75 10.04
C VAL A 229 16.24 11.00 10.76
N GLY A 230 16.57 10.17 11.75
CA GLY A 230 15.60 9.52 12.62
C GLY A 230 14.72 10.52 13.39
N ASN A 231 15.29 11.64 13.83
CA ASN A 231 14.52 12.71 14.44
C ASN A 231 13.55 13.40 13.47
N VAL A 232 13.97 13.61 12.20
CA VAL A 232 13.06 14.14 11.17
C VAL A 232 11.90 13.17 10.91
N ILE A 233 12.16 11.87 10.84
CA ILE A 233 11.12 10.84 10.71
C ILE A 233 10.14 10.90 11.88
N GLN A 234 10.62 11.00 13.12
CA GLN A 234 9.76 11.12 14.30
C GLN A 234 8.86 12.38 14.23
N LEU A 235 9.40 13.52 13.84
CA LEU A 235 8.63 14.76 13.72
C LEU A 235 7.57 14.70 12.61
N ILE A 236 7.86 14.03 11.49
CA ILE A 236 6.85 13.75 10.45
C ILE A 236 5.76 12.81 10.99
N ASP A 237 6.14 11.82 11.80
CA ASP A 237 5.16 10.94 12.45
C ASP A 237 4.31 11.68 13.50
N ASP A 238 4.88 12.68 14.18
CA ASP A 238 4.11 13.54 15.11
C ASP A 238 3.08 14.39 14.33
N GLU A 239 3.41 14.91 13.16
CA GLU A 239 2.42 15.57 12.28
C GLU A 239 1.30 14.58 11.89
N ARG A 240 1.62 13.35 11.51
CA ARG A 240 0.65 12.30 11.22
C ARG A 240 -0.24 11.98 12.43
N LYS A 241 0.33 11.84 13.64
CA LYS A 241 -0.44 11.60 14.87
C LYS A 241 -1.41 12.74 15.18
N ASN A 242 -1.03 13.99 14.87
CA ASN A 242 -1.93 15.12 14.99
C ASN A 242 -3.12 15.04 14.03
N ILE A 243 -2.92 14.51 12.80
CA ILE A 243 -4.02 14.21 11.88
C ILE A 243 -4.93 13.14 12.47
N CYS A 244 -4.36 12.03 12.95
CA CYS A 244 -5.13 10.97 13.62
C CYS A 244 -5.97 11.53 14.79
N LYS A 245 -5.37 12.37 15.64
CA LYS A 245 -6.06 13.03 16.75
C LYS A 245 -7.25 13.87 16.29
N ALA A 246 -7.10 14.65 15.22
CA ALA A 246 -8.17 15.50 14.69
C ALA A 246 -9.36 14.71 14.15
N PHE A 247 -9.12 13.50 13.61
CA PHE A 247 -10.17 12.59 13.20
C PHE A 247 -10.71 11.70 14.34
N GLY A 248 -10.08 11.71 15.52
CA GLY A 248 -10.45 10.88 16.67
C GLY A 248 -9.93 9.45 16.59
N TYR A 249 -8.90 9.21 15.78
CA TYR A 249 -8.24 7.91 15.63
C TYR A 249 -7.15 7.68 16.69
N GLU A 250 -6.76 6.43 16.87
CA GLU A 250 -5.63 6.05 17.72
C GLU A 250 -4.31 6.67 17.19
N GLN A 251 -3.51 7.26 18.10
CA GLN A 251 -2.25 7.90 17.77
C GLN A 251 -1.08 6.90 17.96
N ILE A 252 -1.04 5.85 17.16
CA ILE A 252 0.01 4.83 17.22
C ILE A 252 1.34 5.44 16.75
N ASP A 253 2.35 5.46 17.63
CA ASP A 253 3.69 5.97 17.29
C ASP A 253 4.40 5.08 16.27
N ILE A 254 5.24 5.66 15.43
CA ILE A 254 5.99 4.89 14.40
C ILE A 254 6.82 3.77 15.01
N LYS A 255 7.41 3.96 16.20
CA LYS A 255 8.22 2.94 16.87
C LYS A 255 7.37 1.73 17.27
N ASP A 256 6.16 1.99 17.76
CA ASP A 256 5.21 0.93 18.12
C ASP A 256 4.72 0.18 16.87
N ARG A 257 4.39 0.90 15.78
CA ARG A 257 4.00 0.28 14.51
C ARG A 257 5.09 -0.61 13.93
N LEU A 258 6.33 -0.14 13.91
CA LEU A 258 7.47 -0.92 13.40
C LEU A 258 7.73 -2.18 14.25
N TYR A 259 7.53 -2.07 15.56
CA TYR A 259 7.63 -3.21 16.49
C TYR A 259 6.47 -4.21 16.28
N ASP A 260 5.23 -3.74 16.23
CA ASP A 260 4.04 -4.59 16.05
C ASP A 260 4.06 -5.35 14.72
N MET A 261 4.63 -4.75 13.68
CA MET A 261 4.82 -5.41 12.37
C MET A 261 5.97 -6.42 12.34
N GLY A 262 6.72 -6.56 13.43
CA GLY A 262 7.88 -7.46 13.51
C GLY A 262 9.13 -6.93 12.79
N TYR A 263 9.17 -5.65 12.41
CA TYR A 263 10.28 -5.10 11.62
C TYR A 263 11.50 -4.70 12.44
N CYS A 264 11.32 -4.25 13.67
CA CYS A 264 12.43 -3.85 14.54
C CYS A 264 12.09 -3.97 16.02
N PRO A 265 13.14 -4.06 16.90
CA PRO A 265 12.93 -4.04 18.34
C PRO A 265 12.39 -2.69 18.80
N LYS A 266 11.64 -2.67 19.90
CA LYS A 266 11.20 -1.45 20.55
C LYS A 266 12.38 -0.78 21.27
N LYS A 267 12.65 0.49 20.92
CA LYS A 267 13.71 1.33 21.49
C LYS A 267 13.20 2.75 21.70
N ASP A 268 14.02 3.60 22.30
CA ASP A 268 13.63 4.96 22.67
C ASP A 268 13.50 5.90 21.46
N THR A 269 14.36 5.73 20.45
CA THR A 269 14.37 6.56 19.25
C THR A 269 14.10 5.76 17.98
N VAL A 270 13.57 6.40 16.93
CA VAL A 270 13.38 5.79 15.60
C VAL A 270 14.71 5.26 15.04
N TYR A 271 15.79 6.03 15.25
CA TYR A 271 17.12 5.61 14.83
C TYR A 271 17.53 4.28 15.49
N GLU A 272 17.39 4.17 16.81
CA GLU A 272 17.76 2.95 17.54
C GLU A 272 16.87 1.75 17.18
N CYS A 273 15.54 1.96 16.97
CA CYS A 273 14.66 0.92 16.48
C CYS A 273 15.18 0.36 15.16
N ILE A 274 15.45 1.24 14.19
CA ILE A 274 15.88 0.85 12.83
C ILE A 274 17.27 0.21 12.85
N GLN A 275 18.23 0.76 13.59
CA GLN A 275 19.57 0.17 13.72
C GLN A 275 19.55 -1.17 14.48
N GLY A 276 18.54 -1.42 15.28
CA GLY A 276 18.33 -2.72 15.93
C GLY A 276 17.75 -3.81 15.00
N SER A 277 17.30 -3.44 13.80
CA SER A 277 16.70 -4.36 12.81
C SER A 277 17.77 -4.98 11.91
N THR A 278 18.66 -5.78 12.52
CA THR A 278 19.86 -6.34 11.87
C THR A 278 19.54 -7.27 10.69
N ASP A 279 18.43 -7.99 10.75
CA ASP A 279 18.08 -9.05 9.81
C ASP A 279 17.06 -8.60 8.75
N ILE A 280 16.33 -7.51 9.00
CA ILE A 280 15.25 -7.05 8.10
C ILE A 280 15.66 -5.76 7.41
N PHE A 281 15.85 -4.66 8.16
CA PHE A 281 16.10 -3.35 7.57
C PHE A 281 17.56 -3.10 7.16
N LEU A 282 18.51 -3.47 8.01
CA LEU A 282 19.92 -3.13 7.75
C LEU A 282 20.50 -3.80 6.48
N PRO A 283 20.10 -5.02 6.08
CA PRO A 283 20.56 -5.64 4.85
C PRO A 283 19.91 -5.08 3.58
N LEU A 284 18.81 -4.29 3.69
CA LEU A 284 18.09 -3.80 2.52
C LEU A 284 18.89 -2.70 1.80
N GLU A 285 19.26 -2.98 0.57
CA GLU A 285 19.80 -1.95 -0.33
C GLU A 285 18.72 -0.92 -0.62
N GLY A 286 19.10 0.35 -0.60
CA GLY A 286 18.24 1.47 -0.96
C GLY A 286 18.14 1.67 -2.47
N PRO A 287 17.40 2.72 -2.89
CA PRO A 287 17.36 3.08 -4.30
C PRO A 287 18.73 3.53 -4.78
N ASN A 288 19.11 3.17 -6.00
CA ASN A 288 20.36 3.54 -6.63
C ASN A 288 20.27 4.85 -7.45
N ASP A 289 19.08 5.40 -7.52
CA ASP A 289 18.75 6.71 -8.11
C ASP A 289 17.48 7.31 -7.46
N LEU A 290 17.10 8.49 -7.88
CA LEU A 290 15.90 9.18 -7.39
C LEU A 290 14.60 8.74 -8.09
N ASN A 291 14.63 7.70 -8.95
CA ASN A 291 13.42 7.13 -9.56
C ASN A 291 12.84 5.97 -8.75
N GLY A 292 13.51 5.58 -7.66
CA GLY A 292 13.04 4.54 -6.77
C GLY A 292 11.69 4.88 -6.11
N ARG A 293 10.87 3.86 -5.87
CA ARG A 293 9.52 3.97 -5.30
C ARG A 293 9.48 4.74 -3.96
N TYR A 294 10.53 4.69 -3.18
CA TYR A 294 10.67 5.42 -1.91
C TYR A 294 10.48 6.94 -2.05
N LEU A 295 10.74 7.48 -3.25
CA LEU A 295 10.50 8.89 -3.54
C LEU A 295 9.29 9.08 -4.46
N VAL A 296 9.28 8.41 -5.64
CA VAL A 296 8.29 8.71 -6.70
C VAL A 296 6.90 8.15 -6.42
N GLU A 297 6.76 7.28 -5.44
CA GLU A 297 5.46 6.78 -4.96
C GLU A 297 5.09 7.42 -3.63
N ASP A 298 5.95 7.33 -2.61
CA ASP A 298 5.56 7.68 -1.25
C ASP A 298 5.43 9.19 -1.04
N ALA A 299 6.21 10.04 -1.74
CA ALA A 299 6.04 11.48 -1.64
C ALA A 299 4.70 11.94 -2.27
N PRO A 300 4.36 11.64 -3.54
CA PRO A 300 3.11 12.11 -4.13
C PRO A 300 1.86 11.35 -3.67
N PHE A 301 1.93 10.06 -3.36
CA PHE A 301 0.72 9.28 -3.09
C PHE A 301 0.47 9.03 -1.60
N THR A 302 1.47 9.25 -0.74
CA THR A 302 1.32 9.12 0.71
C THR A 302 1.40 10.49 1.39
N LEU A 303 2.53 11.22 1.29
CA LEU A 303 2.67 12.52 2.00
C LEU A 303 1.73 13.58 1.48
N VAL A 304 1.51 13.69 0.16
CA VAL A 304 0.50 14.61 -0.41
C VAL A 304 -0.89 14.28 0.11
N CYS A 305 -1.26 13.00 0.18
CA CYS A 305 -2.55 12.58 0.70
C CYS A 305 -2.71 12.96 2.18
N MET A 306 -1.74 12.62 3.03
CA MET A 306 -1.78 12.95 4.44
C MET A 306 -1.83 14.46 4.69
N ALA A 307 -1.02 15.25 3.98
CA ALA A 307 -1.00 16.70 4.11
C ALA A 307 -2.30 17.35 3.60
N SER A 308 -2.93 16.80 2.54
CA SER A 308 -4.23 17.28 2.06
C SER A 308 -5.36 17.00 3.05
N VAL A 309 -5.36 15.83 3.68
CA VAL A 309 -6.31 15.49 4.76
C VAL A 309 -6.10 16.38 5.98
N ALA A 310 -4.83 16.68 6.32
CA ALA A 310 -4.48 17.58 7.41
C ALA A 310 -5.07 18.99 7.24
N GLU A 311 -5.09 19.50 6.01
CA GLU A 311 -5.63 20.84 5.70
C GLU A 311 -7.11 20.96 6.06
N VAL A 312 -7.92 19.96 5.75
CA VAL A 312 -9.35 19.93 6.13
C VAL A 312 -9.52 19.90 7.64
N ALA A 313 -8.65 19.19 8.34
CA ALA A 313 -8.68 19.08 9.79
C ALA A 313 -8.03 20.28 10.52
N GLY A 314 -7.52 21.30 9.79
CA GLY A 314 -6.82 22.44 10.37
C GLY A 314 -5.46 22.09 11.02
N VAL A 315 -4.90 20.93 10.67
CA VAL A 315 -3.61 20.45 11.20
C VAL A 315 -2.46 20.94 10.34
N GLN A 316 -1.45 21.52 10.98
CA GLN A 316 -0.24 21.95 10.28
C GLN A 316 0.72 20.79 10.05
N THR A 317 1.23 20.66 8.82
CA THR A 317 2.17 19.62 8.41
C THR A 317 3.39 20.20 7.65
N PRO A 318 4.16 21.11 8.31
CA PRO A 318 5.25 21.81 7.64
C PRO A 318 6.37 20.88 7.17
N LEU A 319 6.68 19.80 7.87
CA LEU A 319 7.73 18.86 7.45
C LEU A 319 7.28 17.96 6.31
N MET A 320 6.06 17.40 6.36
CA MET A 320 5.51 16.66 5.22
C MET A 320 5.52 17.51 3.96
N LYS A 321 5.02 18.76 4.05
CA LYS A 321 5.00 19.70 2.92
C LYS A 321 6.42 20.02 2.41
N SER A 322 7.38 20.26 3.31
CA SER A 322 8.78 20.53 2.94
C SER A 322 9.40 19.36 2.16
N VAL A 323 9.19 18.13 2.63
CA VAL A 323 9.67 16.93 1.94
C VAL A 323 9.05 16.79 0.55
N VAL A 324 7.74 17.06 0.40
CA VAL A 324 7.06 17.03 -0.91
C VAL A 324 7.60 18.09 -1.85
N TYR A 325 7.86 19.33 -1.37
CA TYR A 325 8.44 20.39 -2.21
C TYR A 325 9.88 20.06 -2.64
N LEU A 326 10.72 19.54 -1.73
CA LEU A 326 12.08 19.12 -2.07
C LEU A 326 12.08 17.94 -3.05
N ALA A 327 11.22 16.95 -2.82
CA ALA A 327 11.06 15.82 -3.74
C ALA A 327 10.60 16.27 -5.13
N SER A 328 9.66 17.21 -5.19
CA SER A 328 9.19 17.83 -6.45
C SER A 328 10.33 18.54 -7.20
N ALA A 329 11.14 19.30 -6.47
CA ALA A 329 12.30 20.00 -7.06
C ALA A 329 13.36 19.01 -7.56
N LEU A 330 13.72 17.99 -6.76
CA LEU A 330 14.69 16.95 -7.14
C LEU A 330 14.26 16.19 -8.40
N LYS A 331 12.95 15.98 -8.59
CA LYS A 331 12.40 15.27 -9.75
C LYS A 331 11.99 16.15 -10.90
N ASN A 332 12.00 17.48 -10.73
CA ASN A 332 11.38 18.43 -11.67
C ASN A 332 9.93 18.03 -12.02
N GLU A 333 9.15 17.62 -11.01
CA GLU A 333 7.76 17.18 -11.14
C GLU A 333 6.87 17.94 -10.14
N ALA A 334 5.64 18.25 -10.53
CA ALA A 334 4.66 18.91 -9.67
C ALA A 334 3.90 17.87 -8.81
N TYR A 335 4.48 17.38 -7.73
CA TYR A 335 3.89 16.31 -6.91
C TYR A 335 2.56 16.73 -6.25
N TRP A 336 2.38 17.98 -5.88
CA TRP A 336 1.10 18.49 -5.40
C TRP A 336 -0.03 18.40 -6.42
N LYS A 337 0.28 18.46 -7.73
CA LYS A 337 -0.69 18.31 -8.81
C LYS A 337 -0.87 16.86 -9.23
N LYS A 338 0.23 16.08 -9.28
CA LYS A 338 0.24 14.68 -9.71
C LYS A 338 -0.24 13.73 -8.62
N GLY A 339 0.02 14.09 -7.36
CA GLY A 339 -0.19 13.25 -6.20
C GLY A 339 -1.65 13.02 -5.82
N ARG A 340 -1.85 12.25 -4.79
CA ARG A 340 -3.16 11.85 -4.27
C ARG A 340 -3.71 12.94 -3.35
N THR A 341 -4.37 13.94 -3.94
CA THR A 341 -5.08 15.02 -3.23
C THR A 341 -6.47 14.56 -2.77
N LEU A 342 -7.17 15.41 -2.01
CA LEU A 342 -8.56 15.15 -1.60
C LEU A 342 -9.48 14.89 -2.80
N GLU A 343 -9.31 15.64 -3.89
CA GLU A 343 -10.06 15.43 -5.13
C GLU A 343 -9.85 14.02 -5.69
N LYS A 344 -8.61 13.52 -5.65
CA LYS A 344 -8.26 12.17 -6.16
C LYS A 344 -8.84 11.02 -5.35
N ILE A 345 -9.14 11.28 -4.08
CA ILE A 345 -9.79 10.31 -3.18
C ILE A 345 -11.27 10.61 -2.95
N GLY A 346 -11.82 11.63 -3.63
CA GLY A 346 -13.23 11.97 -3.60
C GLY A 346 -13.73 12.53 -2.27
N LEU A 347 -12.86 13.23 -1.53
CA LEU A 347 -13.13 13.90 -0.25
C LEU A 347 -13.07 15.43 -0.34
N ASP A 348 -12.93 15.99 -1.54
CA ASP A 348 -12.88 17.41 -1.76
C ASP A 348 -14.19 18.10 -1.35
N ASN A 349 -14.07 19.34 -0.87
CA ASN A 349 -15.19 20.15 -0.37
C ASN A 349 -16.00 19.57 0.80
N MET A 350 -15.45 18.59 1.53
CA MET A 350 -16.08 18.00 2.71
C MET A 350 -15.47 18.56 4.00
N THR A 351 -16.29 18.74 5.02
CA THR A 351 -15.83 18.93 6.41
C THR A 351 -15.36 17.59 7.01
N VAL A 352 -14.67 17.64 8.16
CA VAL A 352 -14.24 16.42 8.88
C VAL A 352 -15.43 15.51 9.20
N GLU A 353 -16.58 16.08 9.62
CA GLU A 353 -17.80 15.34 9.94
C GLU A 353 -18.40 14.67 8.70
N GLN A 354 -18.40 15.37 7.56
CA GLN A 354 -18.86 14.82 6.29
C GLN A 354 -17.94 13.69 5.80
N ILE A 355 -16.63 13.85 5.94
CA ILE A 355 -15.64 12.80 5.65
C ILE A 355 -15.92 11.56 6.51
N LYS A 356 -16.06 11.72 7.84
CA LYS A 356 -16.37 10.61 8.75
C LYS A 356 -17.67 9.89 8.37
N HIS A 357 -18.71 10.66 8.04
CA HIS A 357 -19.97 10.08 7.59
C HIS A 357 -19.80 9.29 6.29
N TYR A 358 -19.12 9.87 5.30
CA TYR A 358 -18.84 9.20 4.03
C TYR A 358 -18.01 7.93 4.21
N LEU A 359 -16.98 7.97 5.06
CA LEU A 359 -16.19 6.78 5.38
C LEU A 359 -17.02 5.67 6.02
N GLN A 360 -17.97 6.03 6.88
CA GLN A 360 -18.83 5.08 7.57
C GLN A 360 -19.91 4.50 6.66
N GLU A 361 -20.63 5.35 5.91
CA GLU A 361 -21.84 4.97 5.18
C GLU A 361 -21.63 4.75 3.67
N GLY A 362 -20.61 5.39 3.08
CA GLY A 362 -20.37 5.40 1.64
C GLY A 362 -21.24 6.39 0.87
N GLU A 363 -21.97 7.25 1.58
CA GLU A 363 -22.90 8.22 1.03
C GLU A 363 -22.44 9.65 1.34
N ILE A 364 -22.49 10.53 0.34
CA ILE A 364 -22.22 11.97 0.50
C ILE A 364 -23.54 12.63 0.91
N LYS A 365 -23.53 13.28 2.08
CA LYS A 365 -24.64 14.09 2.56
C LYS A 365 -24.50 15.54 2.17
#